data_131e93329ba85a7ab02b8a1f622639c9
#
_entry.id   131e93329ba85a7ab02b8a1f622639c9
#
_cell.length_a   1.000
_cell.length_b   1.000
_cell.length_c   1.000
_cell.angle_alpha   90.00
_cell.angle_beta   90.00
_cell.angle_gamma   90.00
#
_symmetry.space_group_name_H-M   'P 1'
#
loop_
_entity.id
_entity.type
_entity.pdbx_description
1 polymer ?
#
loop_
_entity_poly.entity_id
_entity_poly.type
_entity_poly.pdbx_seq_one_letter_code
_entity_poly.pdbx_strand_id
1 'polypeptide(L)'
;LTTSLSNNICQKLMEGKPLTQICQEKDLPSLTTIYKWINSNPSFAKQITQARKVGCQTYLDKMITELETASHKDVPILREKLHHYRWLAQKLLPALYGDKQEIVQDTKIEITWQQPEIKDVSPQVVAGANGLARVKEFEK
;
A
#
# COMPACT_ATOMS: atom_id res chain seq x y z
N LEU A 1 4.61 29.31 5.92
CA LEU A 1 5.73 28.38 5.81
C LEU A 1 6.84 29.03 4.99
N THR A 2 8.00 29.28 5.59
CA THR A 2 9.19 29.77 4.88
C THR A 2 10.04 28.58 4.41
N THR A 3 10.79 28.76 3.34
CA THR A 3 11.66 27.71 2.78
C THR A 3 12.73 27.27 3.81
N SER A 4 13.30 28.21 4.56
CA SER A 4 14.28 27.91 5.61
C SER A 4 13.70 27.02 6.72
N LEU A 5 12.49 27.30 7.17
CA LEU A 5 11.81 26.50 8.19
C LEU A 5 11.44 25.10 7.68
N SER A 6 10.98 25.01 6.43
CA SER A 6 10.71 23.72 5.78
C SER A 6 11.98 22.84 5.74
N ASN A 7 13.09 23.42 5.28
CA ASN A 7 14.37 22.72 5.21
C ASN A 7 14.88 22.26 6.59
N ASN A 8 14.76 23.11 7.62
CA ASN A 8 15.15 22.75 8.99
C ASN A 8 14.34 21.54 9.51
N ILE A 9 13.01 21.56 9.34
CA ILE A 9 12.15 20.44 9.74
C ILE A 9 12.54 19.16 8.99
N CYS A 10 12.72 19.24 7.66
CA CYS A 10 13.11 18.10 6.84
C CYS A 10 14.50 17.55 7.25
N GLN A 11 15.47 18.41 7.53
CA GLN A 11 16.80 17.99 7.98
C GLN A 11 16.72 17.18 9.28
N LYS A 12 15.98 17.68 10.28
CA LYS A 12 15.80 16.97 11.55
C LYS A 12 15.09 15.63 11.39
N LEU A 13 14.13 15.53 10.45
CA LEU A 13 13.49 14.27 10.10
C LEU A 13 14.49 13.29 9.46
N MET A 14 15.37 13.77 8.58
CA MET A 14 16.42 12.95 7.96
C MET A 14 17.45 12.46 8.99
N GLU A 15 17.69 13.20 10.05
CA GLU A 15 18.49 12.77 11.20
C GLU A 15 17.81 11.66 12.04
N GLY A 16 16.55 11.34 11.71
CA GLY A 16 15.75 10.35 12.40
C GLY A 16 14.97 10.86 13.61
N LYS A 17 14.89 12.18 13.84
CA LYS A 17 14.07 12.72 14.93
C LYS A 17 12.59 12.64 14.60
N PRO A 18 11.72 12.13 15.50
CA PRO A 18 10.28 12.13 15.27
C PRO A 18 9.72 13.56 15.31
N LEU A 19 8.65 13.80 14.52
CA LEU A 19 8.01 15.12 14.45
C LEU A 19 7.57 15.66 15.81
N THR A 20 7.13 14.80 16.71
CA THR A 20 6.75 15.16 18.07
C THR A 20 7.91 15.77 18.86
N GLN A 21 9.12 15.25 18.70
CA GLN A 21 10.32 15.76 19.34
C GLN A 21 10.79 17.06 18.69
N ILE A 22 10.72 17.15 17.36
CA ILE A 22 11.06 18.37 16.61
C ILE A 22 10.19 19.54 17.06
N CYS A 23 8.88 19.32 17.23
CA CYS A 23 7.94 20.36 17.67
C CYS A 23 8.10 20.82 19.12
N GLN A 24 8.93 20.19 19.92
CA GLN A 24 9.25 20.63 21.30
C GLN A 24 10.33 21.70 21.34
N GLU A 25 11.04 21.90 20.24
CA GLU A 25 12.07 22.96 20.16
C GLU A 25 11.40 24.35 20.07
N LYS A 26 11.95 25.32 20.79
CA LYS A 26 11.34 26.67 21.01
C LYS A 26 11.06 27.43 19.70
N ASP A 27 11.89 27.23 18.69
CA ASP A 27 11.84 28.00 17.42
C ASP A 27 11.04 27.26 16.33
N LEU A 28 10.40 26.15 16.66
CA LEU A 28 9.67 25.33 15.70
C LEU A 28 8.16 25.35 15.95
N PRO A 29 7.35 25.24 14.90
CA PRO A 29 5.92 25.28 15.01
C PRO A 29 5.36 24.05 15.70
N SER A 30 4.16 24.20 16.27
CA SER A 30 3.44 23.09 16.87
C SER A 30 3.13 21.98 15.86
N LEU A 31 2.99 20.75 16.35
CA LEU A 31 2.65 19.59 15.54
C LEU A 31 1.38 19.81 14.70
N THR A 32 0.36 20.43 15.28
CA THR A 32 -0.90 20.79 14.59
C THR A 32 -0.65 21.73 13.41
N THR A 33 0.23 22.71 13.56
CA THR A 33 0.59 23.64 12.50
C THR A 33 1.30 22.94 11.35
N ILE A 34 2.23 22.02 11.65
CA ILE A 34 2.92 21.23 10.62
C ILE A 34 1.93 20.37 9.84
N TYR A 35 0.99 19.70 10.50
CA TYR A 35 -0.04 18.90 9.79
C TYR A 35 -0.97 19.77 8.93
N LYS A 36 -1.33 20.99 9.38
CA LYS A 36 -2.06 21.93 8.53
C LYS A 36 -1.28 22.27 7.26
N TRP A 37 0.03 22.50 7.37
CA TRP A 37 0.88 22.78 6.20
C TRP A 37 1.06 21.57 5.28
N ILE A 38 1.18 20.37 5.82
CA ILE A 38 1.24 19.15 5.02
C ILE A 38 -0.04 19.00 4.17
N ASN A 39 -1.20 19.27 4.76
CA ASN A 39 -2.50 19.17 4.06
C ASN A 39 -2.73 20.29 3.05
N SER A 40 -2.21 21.49 3.30
CA SER A 40 -2.42 22.67 2.43
C SER A 40 -1.34 22.85 1.37
N ASN A 41 -0.17 22.21 1.50
CA ASN A 41 0.97 22.38 0.60
C ASN A 41 1.51 21.04 0.11
N PRO A 42 1.12 20.60 -1.11
CA PRO A 42 1.56 19.32 -1.68
C PRO A 42 3.09 19.21 -1.84
N SER A 43 3.78 20.34 -2.10
CA SER A 43 5.25 20.34 -2.21
C SER A 43 5.90 20.01 -0.88
N PHE A 44 5.43 20.65 0.19
CA PHE A 44 5.91 20.36 1.54
C PHE A 44 5.58 18.94 1.99
N ALA A 45 4.40 18.42 1.65
CA ALA A 45 4.02 17.04 1.90
C ALA A 45 4.99 16.03 1.27
N LYS A 46 5.40 16.27 0.01
CA LYS A 46 6.40 15.46 -0.68
C LYS A 46 7.77 15.53 0.01
N GLN A 47 8.21 16.72 0.41
CA GLN A 47 9.49 16.90 1.13
C GLN A 47 9.49 16.16 2.47
N ILE A 48 8.44 16.28 3.26
CA ILE A 48 8.29 15.55 4.54
C ILE A 48 8.29 14.03 4.33
N THR A 49 7.59 13.55 3.30
CA THR A 49 7.56 12.12 2.97
C THR A 49 8.96 11.61 2.61
N GLN A 50 9.69 12.37 1.80
CA GLN A 50 11.06 12.00 1.43
C GLN A 50 12.01 12.06 2.62
N ALA A 51 11.91 13.10 3.44
CA ALA A 51 12.71 13.23 4.65
C ALA A 51 12.48 12.08 5.64
N ARG A 52 11.24 11.62 5.81
CA ARG A 52 10.91 10.43 6.62
C ARG A 52 11.52 9.14 6.08
N LYS A 53 11.56 8.97 4.75
CA LYS A 53 12.21 7.81 4.13
C LYS A 53 13.70 7.77 4.44
N VAL A 54 14.38 8.90 4.30
CA VAL A 54 15.81 9.02 4.65
C VAL A 54 16.02 8.81 6.15
N GLY A 55 15.20 9.44 6.99
CA GLY A 55 15.27 9.26 8.45
C GLY A 55 15.08 7.82 8.90
N CYS A 56 14.24 7.04 8.19
CA CYS A 56 14.08 5.61 8.45
C CYS A 56 15.39 4.84 8.19
N GLN A 57 16.11 5.13 7.11
CA GLN A 57 17.42 4.54 6.84
C GLN A 57 18.45 4.93 7.92
N THR A 58 18.51 6.21 8.28
CA THR A 58 19.38 6.69 9.36
C THR A 58 19.11 5.97 10.68
N TYR A 59 17.86 5.64 10.97
CA TYR A 59 17.49 4.86 12.14
C TYR A 59 18.00 3.43 12.08
N LEU A 60 17.89 2.77 10.94
CA LEU A 60 18.40 1.40 10.75
C LEU A 60 19.91 1.35 10.95
N ASP A 61 20.64 2.33 10.41
CA ASP A 61 22.09 2.42 10.57
C ASP A 61 22.48 2.61 12.06
N LYS A 62 21.78 3.50 12.77
CA LYS A 62 21.98 3.69 14.23
C LYS A 62 21.68 2.41 15.01
N MET A 63 20.65 1.65 14.65
CA MET A 63 20.33 0.39 15.34
C MET A 63 21.43 -0.66 15.16
N ILE A 64 22.08 -0.72 13.99
CA ILE A 64 23.23 -1.61 13.77
C ILE A 64 24.35 -1.25 14.75
N THR A 65 24.70 0.03 14.86
CA THR A 65 25.74 0.51 15.79
C THR A 65 25.37 0.24 17.25
N GLU A 66 24.11 0.46 17.64
CA GLU A 66 23.63 0.16 19.00
C GLU A 66 23.72 -1.34 19.31
N LEU A 67 23.43 -2.22 18.32
CA LEU A 67 23.54 -3.67 18.49
C LEU A 67 24.98 -4.15 18.70
N GLU A 68 25.96 -3.52 18.00
CA GLU A 68 27.38 -3.88 18.13
C GLU A 68 27.94 -3.54 19.52
N THR A 69 27.40 -2.52 20.18
CA THR A 69 27.84 -2.02 21.49
C THR A 69 26.93 -2.46 22.65
N ALA A 70 25.90 -3.27 22.36
CA ALA A 70 24.86 -3.63 23.31
C ALA A 70 25.35 -4.49 24.48
N SER A 71 24.97 -4.12 25.69
CA SER A 71 25.09 -4.99 26.88
C SER A 71 23.96 -6.02 26.91
N HIS A 72 24.20 -7.16 27.57
CA HIS A 72 23.16 -8.21 27.78
C HIS A 72 21.85 -7.68 28.37
N LYS A 73 21.90 -6.62 29.15
CA LYS A 73 20.71 -6.00 29.77
C LYS A 73 19.86 -5.22 28.76
N ASP A 74 20.46 -4.74 27.69
CA ASP A 74 19.80 -3.90 26.68
C ASP A 74 19.18 -4.72 25.55
N VAL A 75 19.57 -5.99 25.41
CA VAL A 75 19.14 -6.90 24.34
C VAL A 75 17.61 -6.98 24.19
N PRO A 76 16.80 -7.11 25.25
CA PRO A 76 15.35 -7.18 25.09
C PRO A 76 14.75 -5.91 24.46
N ILE A 77 15.16 -4.74 24.92
CA ILE A 77 14.70 -3.44 24.40
C ILE A 77 15.17 -3.24 22.96
N LEU A 78 16.41 -3.57 22.65
CA LEU A 78 16.96 -3.44 21.31
C LEU A 78 16.27 -4.38 20.31
N ARG A 79 15.90 -5.58 20.73
CA ARG A 79 15.12 -6.51 19.92
C ARG A 79 13.79 -5.92 19.50
N GLU A 80 13.04 -5.33 20.44
CA GLU A 80 11.76 -4.70 20.16
C GLU A 80 11.90 -3.47 19.26
N LYS A 81 12.89 -2.61 19.51
CA LYS A 81 13.22 -1.48 18.65
C LYS A 81 13.52 -1.96 17.23
N LEU A 82 14.40 -2.94 17.06
CA LEU A 82 14.79 -3.47 15.77
C LEU A 82 13.61 -4.08 15.01
N HIS A 83 12.75 -4.83 15.72
CA HIS A 83 11.53 -5.38 15.13
C HIS A 83 10.61 -4.26 14.61
N HIS A 84 10.38 -3.23 15.41
CA HIS A 84 9.56 -2.08 15.03
C HIS A 84 10.15 -1.33 13.82
N TYR A 85 11.45 -1.06 13.79
CA TYR A 85 12.09 -0.35 12.70
C TYR A 85 12.15 -1.17 11.41
N ARG A 86 12.34 -2.47 11.47
CA ARG A 86 12.24 -3.35 10.31
C ARG A 86 10.83 -3.31 9.70
N TRP A 87 9.81 -3.40 10.53
CA TRP A 87 8.43 -3.27 10.08
C TRP A 87 8.17 -1.89 9.44
N LEU A 88 8.65 -0.81 10.05
CA LEU A 88 8.50 0.54 9.53
C LEU A 88 9.23 0.72 8.19
N ALA A 89 10.44 0.18 8.06
CA ALA A 89 11.21 0.20 6.82
C ALA A 89 10.50 -0.51 5.68
N GLN A 90 9.90 -1.66 5.91
CA GLN A 90 9.09 -2.38 4.91
C GLN A 90 7.90 -1.55 4.44
N LYS A 91 7.28 -0.76 5.32
CA LYS A 91 6.14 0.10 4.97
C LYS A 91 6.52 1.40 4.26
N LEU A 92 7.61 2.04 4.66
CA LEU A 92 8.07 3.31 4.09
C LEU A 92 8.95 3.13 2.84
N LEU A 93 9.69 2.04 2.77
CA LEU A 93 10.67 1.74 1.73
C LEU A 93 10.45 0.32 1.15
N PRO A 94 9.25 0.01 0.62
CA PRO A 94 8.93 -1.33 0.16
C PRO A 94 9.83 -1.80 -1.00
N ALA A 95 10.33 -0.88 -1.81
CA ALA A 95 11.25 -1.20 -2.90
C ALA A 95 12.63 -1.73 -2.43
N LEU A 96 13.06 -1.37 -1.21
CA LEU A 96 14.35 -1.76 -0.65
C LEU A 96 14.22 -2.88 0.40
N TYR A 97 13.20 -2.83 1.23
CA TYR A 97 13.03 -3.69 2.40
C TYR A 97 11.72 -4.49 2.40
N GLY A 98 10.87 -4.31 1.38
CA GLY A 98 9.65 -5.09 1.23
C GLY A 98 9.93 -6.51 0.75
N ASP A 99 9.09 -7.45 1.14
CA ASP A 99 9.07 -8.78 0.53
C ASP A 99 8.75 -8.63 -0.95
N LYS A 100 9.57 -9.20 -1.83
CA LYS A 100 9.30 -9.23 -3.27
C LYS A 100 8.08 -10.12 -3.50
N GLN A 101 6.90 -9.51 -3.54
CA GLN A 101 5.75 -10.17 -4.15
C GLN A 101 5.90 -9.98 -5.66
N GLU A 102 6.40 -10.98 -6.35
CA GLU A 102 6.17 -11.12 -7.78
C GLU A 102 4.66 -11.33 -7.97
N ILE A 103 3.92 -10.23 -8.09
CA ILE A 103 2.58 -10.29 -8.64
C ILE A 103 2.80 -10.49 -10.14
N VAL A 104 2.86 -11.74 -10.56
CA VAL A 104 2.71 -12.11 -11.96
C VAL A 104 1.27 -11.78 -12.34
N GLN A 105 1.01 -10.51 -12.64
CA GLN A 105 -0.23 -10.06 -13.24
C GLN A 105 -0.16 -10.28 -14.76
N ASP A 106 -0.09 -11.53 -15.17
CA ASP A 106 -0.38 -11.93 -16.55
C ASP A 106 -1.54 -12.94 -16.57
N THR A 107 -2.66 -12.51 -16.02
CA THR A 107 -3.91 -13.20 -16.35
C THR A 107 -4.80 -12.19 -17.05
N LYS A 108 -4.58 -12.00 -18.36
CA LYS A 108 -5.63 -11.49 -19.25
C LYS A 108 -6.75 -12.53 -19.24
N ILE A 109 -7.72 -12.37 -18.38
CA ILE A 109 -8.95 -13.14 -18.45
C ILE A 109 -9.77 -12.54 -19.59
N GLU A 110 -9.62 -13.06 -20.80
CA GLU A 110 -10.55 -12.79 -21.89
C GLU A 110 -11.80 -13.62 -21.65
N ILE A 111 -12.83 -13.01 -21.10
CA ILE A 111 -14.15 -13.62 -20.98
C ILE A 111 -14.80 -13.50 -22.37
N THR A 112 -14.67 -14.54 -23.19
CA THR A 112 -15.40 -14.64 -24.45
C THR A 112 -16.76 -15.27 -24.15
N TRP A 113 -17.82 -14.46 -24.22
CA TRP A 113 -19.17 -14.95 -24.15
C TRP A 113 -19.49 -15.61 -25.49
N GLN A 114 -19.45 -16.94 -25.56
CA GLN A 114 -20.06 -17.65 -26.66
C GLN A 114 -21.57 -17.63 -26.45
N GLN A 115 -22.29 -16.91 -27.29
CA GLN A 115 -23.74 -17.04 -27.35
C GLN A 115 -24.02 -18.47 -27.79
N PRO A 116 -24.81 -19.26 -27.01
CA PRO A 116 -25.23 -20.57 -27.51
C PRO A 116 -26.05 -20.36 -28.78
N GLU A 117 -25.66 -21.04 -29.87
CA GLU A 117 -26.51 -21.13 -31.08
C GLU A 117 -27.88 -21.62 -30.65
N ILE A 118 -28.88 -20.76 -30.71
CA ILE A 118 -30.26 -21.16 -30.56
C ILE A 118 -30.59 -21.94 -31.85
N LYS A 119 -30.49 -23.26 -31.78
CA LYS A 119 -31.03 -24.10 -32.83
C LYS A 119 -32.53 -23.87 -32.86
N ASP A 120 -33.01 -23.23 -33.92
CA ASP A 120 -34.43 -23.09 -34.19
C ASP A 120 -35.03 -24.49 -34.26
N VAL A 121 -35.65 -24.90 -33.17
CA VAL A 121 -36.46 -26.11 -33.14
C VAL A 121 -37.83 -25.70 -33.67
N SER A 122 -37.93 -25.57 -35.00
CA SER A 122 -39.24 -25.47 -35.64
C SER A 122 -40.07 -26.72 -35.31
N PRO A 123 -41.28 -26.58 -34.76
CA PRO A 123 -42.09 -27.75 -34.46
C PRO A 123 -42.40 -28.51 -35.77
N GLN A 124 -41.88 -29.71 -35.87
CA GLN A 124 -42.24 -30.59 -36.99
C GLN A 124 -43.72 -31.03 -36.83
N VAL A 125 -44.54 -30.52 -37.69
CA VAL A 125 -45.92 -30.98 -37.80
C VAL A 125 -45.92 -32.34 -38.49
N VAL A 126 -46.10 -33.40 -37.70
CA VAL A 126 -46.31 -34.75 -38.29
C VAL A 126 -47.77 -34.88 -38.55
N ALA A 127 -48.15 -34.89 -39.87
CA ALA A 127 -49.47 -35.17 -40.28
C ALA A 127 -49.78 -36.69 -40.08
N GLY A 128 -50.60 -36.94 -39.08
CA GLY A 128 -51.07 -38.30 -38.84
C GLY A 128 -52.10 -38.72 -39.91
N ALA A 129 -52.20 -40.00 -40.17
CA ALA A 129 -53.05 -40.61 -41.21
C ALA A 129 -54.57 -40.30 -41.08
N ASN A 130 -55.01 -39.53 -40.11
CA ASN A 130 -56.44 -39.20 -39.88
C ASN A 130 -56.67 -37.66 -39.69
N GLY A 131 -55.83 -36.80 -40.29
CA GLY A 131 -56.17 -35.39 -40.45
C GLY A 131 -56.21 -34.55 -39.15
N LEU A 132 -55.80 -35.07 -38.00
CA LEU A 132 -55.76 -34.34 -36.74
C LEU A 132 -54.30 -34.14 -36.28
N ALA A 133 -53.82 -32.89 -36.28
CA ALA A 133 -52.50 -32.52 -35.78
C ALA A 133 -52.44 -32.66 -34.25
N ARG A 134 -51.59 -33.56 -33.73
CA ARG A 134 -51.27 -33.62 -32.29
C ARG A 134 -49.99 -32.90 -32.02
N VAL A 135 -50.06 -31.86 -31.24
CA VAL A 135 -48.89 -31.18 -30.66
C VAL A 135 -48.37 -32.05 -29.51
N LYS A 136 -47.11 -32.52 -29.59
CA LYS A 136 -46.45 -33.16 -28.47
C LYS A 136 -45.77 -32.04 -27.63
N GLU A 137 -46.31 -31.80 -26.47
CA GLU A 137 -45.62 -31.03 -25.42
C GLU A 137 -44.47 -31.91 -24.87
N PHE A 138 -43.27 -31.35 -24.87
CA PHE A 138 -42.14 -31.94 -24.14
C PHE A 138 -42.20 -31.42 -22.70
N GLU A 139 -42.52 -32.31 -21.77
CA GLU A 139 -42.29 -32.05 -20.34
C GLU A 139 -40.80 -31.98 -20.01
N LYS A 140 -40.51 -31.14 -19.04
CA LYS A 140 -39.18 -30.82 -18.55
C LYS A 140 -38.48 -32.00 -17.90
#